data_8cfb24fc7e3f2e220e2e3b20020dd593
#
_entry.id   8cfb24fc7e3f2e220e2e3b20020dd593
#
_cell.length_a   1.000
_cell.length_b   1.000
_cell.length_c   1.000
_cell.angle_alpha   90.00
_cell.angle_beta   90.00
_cell.angle_gamma   90.00
#
_symmetry.space_group_name_H-M   'P 1'
#
loop_
_entity.id
_entity.type
_entity.pdbx_description
1 polymer ?
#
loop_
_entity_poly.entity_id
_entity_poly.type
_entity_poly.pdbx_seq_one_letter_code
_entity_poly.pdbx_strand_id
1 'polypeptide(L)'
;KAVLIDQENKPIAQGSHTWENQLVDGLWTYSIEAIWSGLQDCYADLRTNVKNAYGIEIETLAAIGVSAMMHGYMPFNKKEEILVPFRTWRNTNTGRAAAALSELFVYNIPLRWSISHLYQAILDNEAHVNEIDFLTTLAGYVHWQITGEKVLGIGDASGMLPIDPTTNNYSAEMVAKFDKLIASKEYSWKLQDILPKVLSAGKNAGVLTPEGSKKLDASGHLKAGIPVCPPEGDAGTGMVATNAVKQRTGNVSAGTSSFLSLIHISEPTRL
;
A
#
# COMPACT_ATOMS: atom_id res chain seq x y z
N LYS A 1 0.08 13.01 -5.81
CA LYS A 1 1.22 13.94 -5.91
C LYS A 1 2.51 13.21 -6.19
N ALA A 2 3.39 13.78 -7.03
CA ALA A 2 4.79 13.42 -7.16
C ALA A 2 5.63 14.57 -6.62
N VAL A 3 6.70 14.25 -5.90
CA VAL A 3 7.63 15.24 -5.33
C VAL A 3 9.04 14.83 -5.69
N LEU A 4 9.77 15.74 -6.35
CA LEU A 4 11.18 15.58 -6.60
C LEU A 4 11.95 16.27 -5.47
N ILE A 5 12.87 15.55 -4.85
CA ILE A 5 13.74 16.06 -3.78
C ILE A 5 15.19 16.06 -4.24
N ASP A 6 15.98 16.99 -3.71
CA ASP A 6 17.42 17.00 -3.91
C ASP A 6 18.16 16.06 -2.93
N GLN A 7 19.49 16.06 -2.99
CA GLN A 7 20.32 15.25 -2.12
C GLN A 7 20.28 15.66 -0.63
N GLU A 8 19.80 16.86 -0.32
CA GLU A 8 19.53 17.37 1.03
C GLU A 8 18.10 17.08 1.50
N ASN A 9 17.32 16.27 0.73
CA ASN A 9 15.90 15.97 0.95
C ASN A 9 14.97 17.20 0.90
N LYS A 10 15.34 18.25 0.17
CA LYS A 10 14.48 19.40 -0.03
C LYS A 10 13.63 19.21 -1.27
N PRO A 11 12.31 19.51 -1.20
CA PRO A 11 11.46 19.51 -2.38
C PRO A 11 11.92 20.59 -3.37
N ILE A 12 12.22 20.20 -4.61
CA ILE A 12 12.66 21.09 -5.69
C ILE A 12 11.63 21.23 -6.82
N ALA A 13 10.78 20.23 -6.98
CA ALA A 13 9.64 20.28 -7.88
C ALA A 13 8.54 19.32 -7.43
N GLN A 14 7.32 19.55 -7.88
CA GLN A 14 6.19 18.66 -7.62
C GLN A 14 5.28 18.60 -8.84
N GLY A 15 4.53 17.50 -8.91
CA GLY A 15 3.43 17.31 -9.83
C GLY A 15 2.19 16.84 -9.06
N SER A 16 1.02 17.04 -9.67
CA SER A 16 -0.24 16.73 -9.03
C SER A 16 -1.27 16.21 -10.03
N HIS A 17 -2.19 15.41 -9.51
CA HIS A 17 -3.44 15.03 -10.17
C HIS A 17 -4.55 15.09 -9.12
N THR A 18 -5.71 15.57 -9.49
CA THR A 18 -6.86 15.66 -8.58
C THR A 18 -7.72 14.42 -8.75
N TRP A 19 -7.92 13.70 -7.67
CA TRP A 19 -8.76 12.51 -7.62
C TRP A 19 -10.18 12.84 -7.16
N GLU A 20 -11.15 12.17 -7.74
CA GLU A 20 -12.48 12.09 -7.17
C GLU A 20 -12.72 10.70 -6.57
N ASN A 21 -13.31 10.67 -5.37
CA ASN A 21 -13.72 9.40 -4.77
C ASN A 21 -14.87 8.81 -5.57
N GLN A 22 -14.75 7.55 -5.97
CA GLN A 22 -15.75 6.84 -6.74
C GLN A 22 -16.54 5.88 -5.85
N LEU A 23 -17.86 6.02 -5.84
CA LEU A 23 -18.78 5.07 -5.22
C LEU A 23 -19.55 4.37 -6.34
N VAL A 24 -19.23 3.10 -6.58
CA VAL A 24 -19.82 2.27 -7.63
C VAL A 24 -20.51 1.09 -6.97
N ASP A 25 -21.81 0.92 -7.19
CA ASP A 25 -22.63 -0.16 -6.61
C ASP A 25 -22.47 -0.29 -5.08
N GLY A 26 -22.36 0.84 -4.38
CA GLY A 26 -22.17 0.87 -2.93
C GLY A 26 -20.75 0.58 -2.46
N LEU A 27 -19.78 0.46 -3.36
CA LEU A 27 -18.38 0.20 -3.08
C LEU A 27 -17.51 1.43 -3.38
N TRP A 28 -16.74 1.89 -2.40
CA TRP A 28 -15.70 2.90 -2.61
C TRP A 28 -14.51 2.27 -3.32
N THR A 29 -14.26 2.69 -4.55
CA THR A 29 -13.27 2.09 -5.45
C THR A 29 -12.55 3.12 -6.29
N TYR A 30 -11.52 2.67 -6.99
CA TYR A 30 -10.88 3.33 -8.14
C TYR A 30 -10.62 2.26 -9.20
N SER A 31 -10.89 2.56 -10.45
CA SER A 31 -10.53 1.64 -11.53
C SER A 31 -9.00 1.60 -11.73
N ILE A 32 -8.50 0.50 -12.27
CA ILE A 32 -7.09 0.37 -12.61
C ILE A 32 -6.65 1.45 -13.61
N GLU A 33 -7.51 1.77 -14.57
CA GLU A 33 -7.28 2.83 -15.56
C GLU A 33 -7.17 4.20 -14.90
N ALA A 34 -8.06 4.51 -13.94
CA ALA A 34 -8.01 5.78 -13.20
C ALA A 34 -6.71 5.88 -12.37
N ILE A 35 -6.27 4.80 -11.74
CA ILE A 35 -5.02 4.76 -10.98
C ILE A 35 -3.84 5.12 -11.90
N TRP A 36 -3.72 4.48 -13.06
CA TRP A 36 -2.60 4.72 -13.98
C TRP A 36 -2.66 6.07 -14.66
N SER A 37 -3.84 6.48 -15.12
CA SER A 37 -4.05 7.82 -15.68
C SER A 37 -3.62 8.91 -14.68
N GLY A 38 -4.04 8.80 -13.42
CA GLY A 38 -3.66 9.76 -12.39
C GLY A 38 -2.17 9.76 -12.06
N LEU A 39 -1.50 8.61 -12.07
CA LEU A 39 -0.05 8.52 -11.89
C LEU A 39 0.70 9.15 -13.06
N GLN A 40 0.29 8.86 -14.30
CA GLN A 40 0.90 9.42 -15.52
C GLN A 40 0.73 10.94 -15.59
N ASP A 41 -0.45 11.45 -15.31
CA ASP A 41 -0.72 12.90 -15.26
C ASP A 41 0.14 13.59 -14.20
N CYS A 42 0.21 12.99 -13.02
CA CYS A 42 1.01 13.50 -11.90
C CYS A 42 2.51 13.55 -12.24
N TYR A 43 3.02 12.52 -12.91
CA TYR A 43 4.41 12.47 -13.35
C TYR A 43 4.67 13.45 -14.51
N ALA A 44 3.75 13.56 -15.46
CA ALA A 44 3.86 14.51 -16.58
C ALA A 44 3.86 15.98 -16.09
N ASP A 45 3.03 16.30 -15.09
CA ASP A 45 3.02 17.61 -14.43
C ASP A 45 4.36 17.87 -13.73
N LEU A 46 4.90 16.89 -12.98
CA LEU A 46 6.23 16.99 -12.37
C LEU A 46 7.33 17.29 -13.43
N ARG A 47 7.36 16.54 -14.53
CA ARG A 47 8.32 16.74 -15.63
C ARG A 47 8.23 18.17 -16.20
N THR A 48 7.01 18.61 -16.46
CA THR A 48 6.76 19.96 -16.99
C THR A 48 7.30 21.03 -16.04
N ASN A 49 7.05 20.87 -14.75
CA ASN A 49 7.52 21.82 -13.73
C ASN A 49 9.05 21.82 -13.60
N VAL A 50 9.71 20.66 -13.69
CA VAL A 50 11.18 20.57 -13.73
C VAL A 50 11.74 21.21 -14.97
N LYS A 51 11.16 20.96 -16.14
CA LYS A 51 11.62 21.57 -17.40
C LYS A 51 11.48 23.07 -17.38
N ASN A 52 10.37 23.60 -16.87
CA ASN A 52 10.13 25.03 -16.78
C ASN A 52 11.06 25.72 -15.78
N ALA A 53 11.36 25.09 -14.64
CA ALA A 53 12.18 25.69 -13.60
C ALA A 53 13.68 25.57 -13.87
N TYR A 54 14.14 24.46 -14.48
CA TYR A 54 15.56 24.12 -14.58
C TYR A 54 16.04 23.88 -16.02
N GLY A 55 15.16 23.82 -17.01
CA GLY A 55 15.52 23.51 -18.40
C GLY A 55 15.95 22.05 -18.62
N ILE A 56 15.65 21.15 -17.70
CA ILE A 56 16.13 19.75 -17.67
C ILE A 56 14.97 18.80 -17.95
N GLU A 57 15.20 17.76 -18.76
CA GLU A 57 14.32 16.59 -18.85
C GLU A 57 14.72 15.57 -17.78
N ILE A 58 13.73 14.97 -17.12
CA ILE A 58 13.96 13.87 -16.17
C ILE A 58 14.19 12.60 -16.98
N GLU A 59 15.45 12.13 -17.03
CA GLU A 59 15.81 10.87 -17.68
C GLU A 59 16.12 9.77 -16.66
N THR A 60 16.65 10.13 -15.50
CA THR A 60 16.99 9.22 -14.42
C THR A 60 16.84 9.88 -13.07
N LEU A 61 16.73 9.07 -12.02
CA LEU A 61 16.59 9.48 -10.63
C LEU A 61 17.52 8.61 -9.77
N ALA A 62 17.93 9.09 -8.61
CA ALA A 62 18.70 8.29 -7.66
C ALA A 62 17.88 7.14 -7.08
N ALA A 63 16.59 7.36 -6.83
CA ALA A 63 15.63 6.34 -6.40
C ALA A 63 14.19 6.81 -6.62
N ILE A 64 13.25 5.88 -6.61
CA ILE A 64 11.82 6.13 -6.61
C ILE A 64 11.21 5.51 -5.35
N GLY A 65 10.33 6.24 -4.65
CA GLY A 65 9.49 5.74 -3.58
C GLY A 65 8.02 5.83 -3.94
N VAL A 66 7.26 4.80 -3.64
CA VAL A 66 5.80 4.75 -3.80
C VAL A 66 5.14 4.80 -2.44
N SER A 67 4.25 5.76 -2.24
CA SER A 67 3.40 5.86 -1.07
C SER A 67 1.95 6.03 -1.50
N ALA A 68 1.05 5.24 -0.92
CA ALA A 68 -0.37 5.32 -1.22
C ALA A 68 -1.21 5.12 0.04
N MET A 69 -2.54 5.25 -0.11
CA MET A 69 -3.47 4.96 0.97
C MET A 69 -3.24 3.56 1.52
N MET A 70 -3.15 3.45 2.83
CA MET A 70 -3.02 2.16 3.52
C MET A 70 -4.30 1.33 3.38
N HIS A 71 -4.15 0.04 3.68
CA HIS A 71 -5.27 -0.90 3.75
C HIS A 71 -5.92 -1.17 2.38
N GLY A 72 -7.15 -1.68 2.41
CA GLY A 72 -7.89 -2.02 1.21
C GLY A 72 -7.63 -3.46 0.75
N TYR A 73 -8.23 -3.81 -0.39
CA TYR A 73 -8.27 -5.19 -0.85
C TYR A 73 -8.14 -5.25 -2.37
N MET A 74 -7.02 -5.75 -2.85
CA MET A 74 -6.71 -5.94 -4.25
C MET A 74 -6.24 -7.39 -4.47
N PRO A 75 -7.15 -8.35 -4.66
CA PRO A 75 -6.82 -9.74 -4.95
C PRO A 75 -6.58 -9.97 -6.44
N PHE A 76 -5.56 -10.74 -6.77
CA PHE A 76 -5.18 -11.10 -8.13
C PHE A 76 -5.13 -12.63 -8.29
N ASN A 77 -5.45 -13.11 -9.50
CA ASN A 77 -5.31 -14.51 -9.87
C ASN A 77 -3.90 -14.83 -10.41
N LYS A 78 -3.65 -16.09 -10.77
CA LYS A 78 -2.37 -16.55 -11.34
C LYS A 78 -2.01 -15.91 -12.69
N LYS A 79 -2.99 -15.30 -13.37
CA LYS A 79 -2.77 -14.54 -14.61
C LYS A 79 -2.51 -13.05 -14.35
N GLU A 80 -2.40 -12.68 -13.08
CA GLU A 80 -2.19 -11.29 -12.64
C GLU A 80 -3.38 -10.35 -12.95
N GLU A 81 -4.57 -10.91 -13.14
CA GLU A 81 -5.81 -10.17 -13.33
C GLU A 81 -6.45 -9.88 -11.96
N ILE A 82 -6.94 -8.65 -11.77
CA ILE A 82 -7.67 -8.30 -10.56
C ILE A 82 -9.02 -9.03 -10.54
N LEU A 83 -9.31 -9.70 -9.45
CA LEU A 83 -10.47 -10.59 -9.33
C LEU A 83 -11.78 -9.87 -9.02
N VAL A 84 -11.70 -8.75 -8.32
CA VAL A 84 -12.84 -7.89 -7.96
C VAL A 84 -12.40 -6.43 -7.97
N PRO A 85 -13.33 -5.45 -8.08
CA PRO A 85 -12.98 -4.04 -7.98
C PRO A 85 -12.19 -3.74 -6.70
N PHE A 86 -11.20 -2.86 -6.79
CA PHE A 86 -10.40 -2.44 -5.63
C PHE A 86 -11.32 -1.92 -4.52
N ARG A 87 -11.27 -2.52 -3.33
CA ARG A 87 -11.98 -2.06 -2.13
C ARG A 87 -11.06 -1.16 -1.34
N THR A 88 -11.33 0.15 -1.34
CA THR A 88 -10.49 1.12 -0.63
C THR A 88 -10.72 1.07 0.89
N TRP A 89 -9.89 1.77 1.65
CA TRP A 89 -10.01 1.93 3.11
C TRP A 89 -11.35 2.51 3.59
N ARG A 90 -12.13 3.12 2.68
CA ARG A 90 -13.45 3.69 2.98
C ARG A 90 -14.54 2.63 3.17
N ASN A 91 -14.31 1.42 2.67
CA ASN A 91 -15.24 0.31 2.84
C ASN A 91 -15.15 -0.24 4.26
N THR A 92 -16.27 -0.22 4.98
CA THR A 92 -16.38 -0.66 6.37
C THR A 92 -17.40 -1.78 6.57
N ASN A 93 -17.76 -2.46 5.49
CA ASN A 93 -18.74 -3.55 5.48
C ASN A 93 -18.17 -4.90 5.95
N THR A 94 -17.08 -4.89 6.71
CA THR A 94 -16.31 -6.05 7.18
C THR A 94 -16.51 -6.33 8.69
N GLY A 95 -17.61 -5.85 9.26
CA GLY A 95 -17.82 -5.89 10.72
C GLY A 95 -17.78 -7.29 11.32
N ARG A 96 -18.42 -8.28 10.66
CA ARG A 96 -18.43 -9.67 11.12
C ARG A 96 -17.03 -10.27 11.11
N ALA A 97 -16.27 -10.04 10.04
CA ALA A 97 -14.91 -10.52 9.90
C ALA A 97 -13.97 -9.87 10.93
N ALA A 98 -14.02 -8.55 11.07
CA ALA A 98 -13.17 -7.82 12.01
C ALA A 98 -13.41 -8.25 13.47
N ALA A 99 -14.67 -8.45 13.88
CA ALA A 99 -15.00 -8.92 15.21
C ALA A 99 -14.45 -10.32 15.47
N ALA A 100 -14.71 -11.28 14.55
CA ALA A 100 -14.24 -12.65 14.68
C ALA A 100 -12.70 -12.76 14.69
N LEU A 101 -12.01 -11.99 13.84
CA LEU A 101 -10.55 -11.97 13.81
C LEU A 101 -9.96 -11.31 15.05
N SER A 102 -10.60 -10.26 15.59
CA SER A 102 -10.14 -9.61 16.82
C SER A 102 -10.23 -10.55 18.02
N GLU A 103 -11.29 -11.34 18.12
CA GLU A 103 -11.43 -12.38 19.13
C GLU A 103 -10.39 -13.49 18.96
N LEU A 104 -10.22 -14.02 17.73
CA LEU A 104 -9.29 -15.09 17.42
C LEU A 104 -7.83 -14.71 17.71
N PHE A 105 -7.45 -13.49 17.37
CA PHE A 105 -6.06 -13.02 17.50
C PHE A 105 -5.77 -12.39 18.87
N VAL A 106 -6.82 -12.12 19.67
CA VAL A 106 -6.71 -11.33 20.90
C VAL A 106 -6.01 -9.98 20.59
N TYR A 107 -6.37 -9.39 19.45
CA TYR A 107 -5.77 -8.18 18.90
C TYR A 107 -6.83 -7.40 18.14
N ASN A 108 -6.89 -6.08 18.31
CA ASN A 108 -7.87 -5.27 17.59
C ASN A 108 -7.60 -5.24 16.07
N ILE A 109 -8.47 -5.87 15.29
CA ILE A 109 -8.40 -5.90 13.83
C ILE A 109 -9.41 -4.89 13.28
N PRO A 110 -8.95 -3.78 12.69
CA PRO A 110 -9.83 -2.74 12.14
C PRO A 110 -10.62 -3.22 10.91
N LEU A 111 -11.80 -2.62 10.70
CA LEU A 111 -12.70 -2.94 9.59
C LEU A 111 -12.04 -2.81 8.21
N ARG A 112 -11.13 -1.84 8.06
CA ARG A 112 -10.52 -1.45 6.78
C ARG A 112 -9.29 -2.28 6.38
N TRP A 113 -8.79 -3.15 7.26
CA TRP A 113 -7.60 -3.94 7.00
C TRP A 113 -7.84 -5.01 5.93
N SER A 114 -6.80 -5.33 5.15
CA SER A 114 -6.91 -6.29 4.04
C SER A 114 -7.40 -7.66 4.53
N ILE A 115 -6.94 -8.12 5.69
CA ILE A 115 -7.38 -9.40 6.29
C ILE A 115 -8.87 -9.38 6.66
N SER A 116 -9.43 -8.22 7.08
CA SER A 116 -10.85 -8.09 7.35
C SER A 116 -11.68 -8.22 6.07
N HIS A 117 -11.22 -7.63 4.97
CA HIS A 117 -11.87 -7.76 3.67
C HIS A 117 -11.79 -9.19 3.14
N LEU A 118 -10.62 -9.84 3.24
CA LEU A 118 -10.44 -11.22 2.83
C LEU A 118 -11.38 -12.15 3.62
N TYR A 119 -11.40 -12.03 4.95
CA TYR A 119 -12.24 -12.90 5.75
C TYR A 119 -13.75 -12.60 5.56
N GLN A 120 -14.12 -11.34 5.33
CA GLN A 120 -15.50 -11.00 4.99
C GLN A 120 -15.93 -11.65 3.67
N ALA A 121 -15.08 -11.62 2.64
CA ALA A 121 -15.33 -12.29 1.36
C ALA A 121 -15.50 -13.82 1.54
N ILE A 122 -14.73 -14.43 2.43
CA ILE A 122 -14.88 -15.85 2.81
C ILE A 122 -16.22 -16.11 3.49
N LEU A 123 -16.63 -15.26 4.45
CA LEU A 123 -17.91 -15.38 5.16
C LEU A 123 -19.11 -15.20 4.22
N ASP A 124 -18.96 -14.35 3.22
CA ASP A 124 -20.00 -14.09 2.22
C ASP A 124 -19.97 -15.10 1.06
N ASN A 125 -19.04 -16.07 1.09
CA ASN A 125 -18.81 -17.09 0.05
C ASN A 125 -18.61 -16.47 -1.36
N GLU A 126 -17.87 -15.35 -1.44
CA GLU A 126 -17.55 -14.72 -2.72
C GLU A 126 -16.68 -15.65 -3.57
N ALA A 127 -17.09 -15.91 -4.81
CA ALA A 127 -16.48 -16.94 -5.67
C ALA A 127 -15.00 -16.69 -5.96
N HIS A 128 -14.59 -15.43 -6.09
CA HIS A 128 -13.22 -15.03 -6.41
C HIS A 128 -12.18 -15.52 -5.38
N VAL A 129 -12.59 -15.79 -4.14
CA VAL A 129 -11.68 -16.20 -3.06
C VAL A 129 -10.92 -17.49 -3.42
N ASN A 130 -11.54 -18.39 -4.18
CA ASN A 130 -10.90 -19.64 -4.63
C ASN A 130 -9.74 -19.39 -5.62
N GLU A 131 -9.74 -18.27 -6.31
CA GLU A 131 -8.80 -17.95 -7.38
C GLU A 131 -7.65 -17.04 -6.95
N ILE A 132 -7.62 -16.62 -5.67
CA ILE A 132 -6.58 -15.71 -5.18
C ILE A 132 -5.22 -16.40 -5.23
N ASP A 133 -4.28 -15.73 -5.88
CA ASP A 133 -2.86 -16.08 -5.94
C ASP A 133 -1.98 -15.00 -5.28
N PHE A 134 -2.45 -13.77 -5.31
CA PHE A 134 -1.76 -12.64 -4.70
C PHE A 134 -2.76 -11.61 -4.16
N LEU A 135 -2.49 -11.10 -2.97
CA LEU A 135 -3.26 -10.06 -2.30
C LEU A 135 -2.35 -8.90 -1.93
N THR A 136 -2.71 -7.66 -2.29
CA THR A 136 -1.87 -6.51 -1.99
C THR A 136 -2.69 -5.24 -1.73
N THR A 137 -1.98 -4.16 -1.42
CA THR A 137 -2.49 -2.78 -1.28
C THR A 137 -2.24 -1.99 -2.56
N LEU A 138 -2.73 -0.74 -2.60
CA LEU A 138 -2.49 0.14 -3.74
C LEU A 138 -0.99 0.45 -3.93
N ALA A 139 -0.24 0.73 -2.86
CA ALA A 139 1.19 0.99 -2.97
C ALA A 139 1.95 -0.24 -3.47
N GLY A 140 1.61 -1.42 -2.95
CA GLY A 140 2.19 -2.69 -3.40
C GLY A 140 1.85 -3.01 -4.85
N TYR A 141 0.61 -2.74 -5.28
CA TYR A 141 0.21 -2.91 -6.67
C TYR A 141 1.02 -2.02 -7.64
N VAL A 142 1.12 -0.73 -7.35
CA VAL A 142 1.89 0.20 -8.20
C VAL A 142 3.36 -0.22 -8.25
N HIS A 143 3.95 -0.52 -7.08
CA HIS A 143 5.33 -0.98 -6.99
C HIS A 143 5.58 -2.26 -7.83
N TRP A 144 4.75 -3.27 -7.65
CA TRP A 144 4.84 -4.51 -8.41
C TRP A 144 4.79 -4.26 -9.92
N GLN A 145 3.87 -3.42 -10.35
CA GLN A 145 3.69 -3.13 -11.79
C GLN A 145 4.88 -2.37 -12.41
N ILE A 146 5.66 -1.64 -11.64
CA ILE A 146 6.83 -0.91 -12.17
C ILE A 146 8.16 -1.65 -11.96
N THR A 147 8.20 -2.64 -11.06
CA THR A 147 9.44 -3.38 -10.72
C THR A 147 9.36 -4.88 -11.02
N GLY A 148 8.17 -5.47 -11.07
CA GLY A 148 7.98 -6.92 -11.08
C GLY A 148 8.03 -7.56 -9.69
N GLU A 149 8.38 -6.83 -8.63
CA GLU A 149 8.57 -7.35 -7.28
C GLU A 149 7.30 -7.25 -6.43
N LYS A 150 6.83 -8.38 -5.89
CA LYS A 150 5.63 -8.49 -5.03
C LYS A 150 6.00 -8.28 -3.55
N VAL A 151 6.31 -7.04 -3.17
CA VAL A 151 6.81 -6.68 -1.85
C VAL A 151 6.03 -5.51 -1.24
N LEU A 152 6.08 -5.36 0.09
CA LEU A 152 5.61 -4.18 0.83
C LEU A 152 6.64 -3.74 1.86
N GLY A 153 6.65 -2.46 2.17
CA GLY A 153 7.29 -1.95 3.37
C GLY A 153 6.52 -2.36 4.64
N ILE A 154 7.22 -2.39 5.78
CA ILE A 154 6.63 -2.82 7.06
C ILE A 154 5.40 -1.98 7.42
N GLY A 155 5.44 -0.67 7.17
CA GLY A 155 4.34 0.25 7.50
C GLY A 155 3.06 -0.12 6.77
N ASP A 156 3.12 -0.35 5.48
CA ASP A 156 1.95 -0.73 4.69
C ASP A 156 1.50 -2.18 4.97
N ALA A 157 2.45 -3.10 5.10
CA ALA A 157 2.17 -4.50 5.45
C ALA A 157 1.43 -4.62 6.80
N SER A 158 1.72 -3.74 7.77
CA SER A 158 1.03 -3.69 9.06
C SER A 158 -0.46 -3.35 8.95
N GLY A 159 -0.87 -2.75 7.85
CA GLY A 159 -2.27 -2.49 7.51
C GLY A 159 -2.97 -3.65 6.81
N MET A 160 -2.25 -4.71 6.46
CA MET A 160 -2.82 -5.94 5.93
C MET A 160 -3.08 -6.96 7.03
N LEU A 161 -2.06 -7.22 7.86
CA LEU A 161 -2.06 -8.18 8.97
C LEU A 161 -1.05 -7.70 10.03
N PRO A 162 -1.23 -8.03 11.33
CA PRO A 162 -0.29 -7.64 12.37
C PRO A 162 1.14 -8.12 12.09
N ILE A 163 2.09 -7.23 12.34
CA ILE A 163 3.54 -7.49 12.21
C ILE A 163 4.10 -7.92 13.58
N ASP A 164 4.95 -8.94 13.57
CA ASP A 164 5.80 -9.29 14.69
C ASP A 164 7.06 -8.39 14.67
N PRO A 165 7.26 -7.52 15.67
CA PRO A 165 8.38 -6.60 15.71
C PRO A 165 9.74 -7.31 15.89
N THR A 166 9.77 -8.56 16.31
CA THR A 166 11.01 -9.32 16.49
C THR A 166 11.54 -9.85 15.17
N THR A 167 10.64 -10.20 14.25
CA THR A 167 10.98 -10.72 12.92
C THR A 167 10.86 -9.68 11.81
N ASN A 168 10.19 -8.55 12.09
CA ASN A 168 9.80 -7.55 11.09
C ASN A 168 8.99 -8.15 9.93
N ASN A 169 8.16 -9.12 10.22
CA ASN A 169 7.33 -9.84 9.26
C ASN A 169 5.94 -10.06 9.84
N TYR A 170 5.00 -10.55 9.04
CA TYR A 170 3.67 -10.94 9.53
C TYR A 170 3.79 -11.90 10.71
N SER A 171 2.90 -11.74 11.70
CA SER A 171 2.84 -12.65 12.86
C SER A 171 2.56 -14.07 12.42
N ALA A 172 3.55 -14.94 12.54
CA ALA A 172 3.42 -16.34 12.15
C ALA A 172 2.32 -17.08 12.96
N GLU A 173 2.13 -16.67 14.21
CA GLU A 173 1.04 -17.21 15.05
C GLU A 173 -0.34 -16.86 14.49
N MET A 174 -0.54 -15.58 14.07
CA MET A 174 -1.82 -15.13 13.54
C MET A 174 -2.08 -15.70 12.15
N VAL A 175 -1.05 -15.84 11.32
CA VAL A 175 -1.14 -16.56 10.03
C VAL A 175 -1.61 -17.99 10.26
N ALA A 176 -0.99 -18.73 11.17
CA ALA A 176 -1.38 -20.11 11.47
C ALA A 176 -2.81 -20.22 12.04
N LYS A 177 -3.20 -19.30 12.92
CA LYS A 177 -4.58 -19.22 13.44
C LYS A 177 -5.60 -18.98 12.33
N PHE A 178 -5.30 -18.08 11.39
CA PHE A 178 -6.17 -17.80 10.25
C PHE A 178 -6.29 -19.01 9.33
N ASP A 179 -5.17 -19.65 8.95
CA ASP A 179 -5.19 -20.84 8.11
C ASP A 179 -6.01 -21.98 8.75
N LYS A 180 -5.91 -22.14 10.08
CA LYS A 180 -6.73 -23.09 10.83
C LYS A 180 -8.22 -22.73 10.81
N LEU A 181 -8.56 -21.45 10.93
CA LEU A 181 -9.93 -20.95 10.90
C LEU A 181 -10.63 -21.29 9.58
N ILE A 182 -9.91 -21.17 8.45
CA ILE A 182 -10.46 -21.40 7.11
C ILE A 182 -10.23 -22.82 6.57
N ALA A 183 -9.62 -23.72 7.34
CA ALA A 183 -9.20 -25.07 6.88
C ALA A 183 -10.34 -25.89 6.25
N SER A 184 -11.58 -25.75 6.74
CA SER A 184 -12.75 -26.45 6.20
C SER A 184 -13.19 -25.95 4.81
N LYS A 185 -12.65 -24.85 4.34
CA LYS A 185 -12.95 -24.29 3.00
C LYS A 185 -12.10 -24.91 1.89
N GLU A 186 -11.01 -25.62 2.26
CA GLU A 186 -10.15 -26.37 1.34
C GLU A 186 -9.59 -25.50 0.18
N TYR A 187 -9.27 -24.21 0.44
CA TYR A 187 -8.64 -23.35 -0.55
C TYR A 187 -7.27 -23.90 -0.98
N SER A 188 -6.90 -23.68 -2.25
CA SER A 188 -5.61 -24.12 -2.81
C SER A 188 -4.40 -23.28 -2.33
N TRP A 189 -4.65 -22.22 -1.58
CA TRP A 189 -3.67 -21.30 -1.03
C TRP A 189 -3.72 -21.26 0.49
N LYS A 190 -2.63 -20.87 1.11
CA LYS A 190 -2.54 -20.46 2.52
C LYS A 190 -2.29 -18.96 2.60
N LEU A 191 -2.61 -18.35 3.73
CA LEU A 191 -2.50 -16.90 3.88
C LEU A 191 -1.09 -16.40 3.53
N GLN A 192 -0.03 -17.08 4.01
CA GLN A 192 1.35 -16.71 3.75
C GLN A 192 1.71 -16.71 2.25
N ASP A 193 1.09 -17.59 1.46
CA ASP A 193 1.42 -17.76 0.04
C ASP A 193 0.91 -16.59 -0.81
N ILE A 194 -0.19 -15.97 -0.40
CA ILE A 194 -0.85 -14.88 -1.12
C ILE A 194 -0.43 -13.47 -0.66
N LEU A 195 0.28 -13.36 0.47
CA LEU A 195 0.73 -12.06 0.99
C LEU A 195 2.05 -11.60 0.36
N PRO A 196 2.27 -10.28 0.20
CA PRO A 196 3.52 -9.73 -0.25
C PRO A 196 4.66 -10.04 0.74
N LYS A 197 5.89 -10.14 0.23
CA LYS A 197 7.08 -10.18 1.09
C LYS A 197 7.26 -8.84 1.79
N VAL A 198 7.52 -8.86 3.10
CA VAL A 198 7.74 -7.65 3.89
C VAL A 198 9.21 -7.23 3.84
N LEU A 199 9.47 -5.96 3.60
CA LEU A 199 10.81 -5.37 3.58
C LEU A 199 10.89 -4.18 4.53
N SER A 200 11.98 -4.10 5.30
CA SER A 200 12.29 -2.90 6.09
C SER A 200 12.71 -1.74 5.18
N ALA A 201 12.47 -0.51 5.60
CA ALA A 201 12.95 0.69 4.93
C ALA A 201 14.46 0.61 4.65
N GLY A 202 14.88 1.11 3.48
CA GLY A 202 16.27 1.05 3.02
C GLY A 202 16.72 -0.28 2.43
N LYS A 203 15.86 -1.30 2.40
CA LYS A 203 16.16 -2.55 1.69
C LYS A 203 15.93 -2.40 0.20
N ASN A 204 16.64 -3.20 -0.60
CA ASN A 204 16.42 -3.26 -2.04
C ASN A 204 15.05 -3.91 -2.33
N ALA A 205 14.19 -3.18 -3.02
CA ALA A 205 12.85 -3.62 -3.43
C ALA A 205 12.72 -3.75 -4.96
N GLY A 206 13.83 -3.86 -5.66
CA GLY A 206 13.90 -3.97 -7.11
C GLY A 206 14.28 -2.65 -7.79
N VAL A 207 14.21 -2.67 -9.09
CA VAL A 207 14.52 -1.52 -9.97
C VAL A 207 13.37 -1.29 -10.94
N LEU A 208 13.23 -0.05 -11.39
CA LEU A 208 12.30 0.30 -12.45
C LEU A 208 12.60 -0.51 -13.71
N THR A 209 11.66 -1.30 -14.16
CA THR A 209 11.81 -2.11 -15.39
C THR A 209 11.59 -1.26 -16.64
N PRO A 210 11.99 -1.71 -17.85
CA PRO A 210 11.65 -1.03 -19.11
C PRO A 210 10.15 -0.87 -19.31
N GLU A 211 9.35 -1.85 -18.92
CA GLU A 211 7.89 -1.84 -19.00
C GLU A 211 7.30 -0.86 -17.96
N GLY A 212 7.82 -0.89 -16.73
CA GLY A 212 7.44 0.02 -15.65
C GLY A 212 7.76 1.47 -15.98
N SER A 213 8.92 1.72 -16.58
CA SER A 213 9.31 3.04 -17.06
C SER A 213 8.31 3.60 -18.09
N LYS A 214 7.97 2.82 -19.12
CA LYS A 214 6.96 3.21 -20.12
C LYS A 214 5.57 3.40 -19.53
N LYS A 215 5.24 2.59 -18.53
CA LYS A 215 3.94 2.66 -17.85
C LYS A 215 3.81 3.92 -16.98
N LEU A 216 4.90 4.37 -16.36
CA LEU A 216 4.93 5.58 -15.55
C LEU A 216 5.09 6.84 -16.40
N ASP A 217 5.99 6.81 -17.38
CA ASP A 217 6.31 7.94 -18.27
C ASP A 217 5.89 7.66 -19.72
N ALA A 218 4.70 8.12 -20.09
CA ALA A 218 4.18 7.99 -21.44
C ALA A 218 5.04 8.74 -22.51
N SER A 219 5.90 9.68 -22.09
CA SER A 219 6.81 10.38 -23.01
C SER A 219 8.04 9.57 -23.40
N GLY A 220 8.37 8.54 -22.61
CA GLY A 220 9.49 7.63 -22.86
C GLY A 220 10.88 8.20 -22.54
N HIS A 221 10.99 9.32 -21.81
CA HIS A 221 12.28 9.89 -21.42
C HIS A 221 12.87 9.20 -20.19
N LEU A 222 12.03 8.73 -19.27
CA LEU A 222 12.48 8.09 -18.04
C LEU A 222 13.12 6.73 -18.36
N LYS A 223 14.38 6.55 -17.96
CA LYS A 223 15.15 5.32 -18.18
C LYS A 223 14.86 4.26 -17.11
N ALA A 224 14.91 3.00 -17.51
CA ALA A 224 14.87 1.87 -16.59
C ALA A 224 16.17 1.76 -15.75
N GLY A 225 16.13 0.90 -14.72
CA GLY A 225 17.27 0.62 -13.86
C GLY A 225 17.37 1.50 -12.61
N ILE A 226 16.42 2.42 -12.42
CA ILE A 226 16.35 3.28 -11.22
C ILE A 226 15.97 2.40 -10.02
N PRO A 227 16.69 2.43 -8.89
CA PRO A 227 16.32 1.74 -7.66
C PRO A 227 14.95 2.19 -7.16
N VAL A 228 14.12 1.24 -6.72
CA VAL A 228 12.81 1.54 -6.12
C VAL A 228 12.81 1.09 -4.66
N CYS A 229 12.36 2.00 -3.79
CA CYS A 229 12.25 1.73 -2.35
C CYS A 229 11.07 0.80 -2.06
N PRO A 230 11.07 0.08 -0.91
CA PRO A 230 9.88 -0.62 -0.46
C PRO A 230 8.67 0.30 -0.43
N PRO A 231 7.53 -0.08 -1.03
CA PRO A 231 6.34 0.75 -1.08
C PRO A 231 5.71 0.85 0.30
N GLU A 232 5.26 2.03 0.69
CA GLU A 232 4.78 2.32 2.04
C GLU A 232 3.39 2.95 2.04
N GLY A 233 2.70 2.83 3.17
CA GLY A 233 1.44 3.50 3.41
C GLY A 233 1.59 4.99 3.73
N ASP A 234 0.56 5.76 3.45
CA ASP A 234 0.52 7.22 3.63
C ASP A 234 0.70 7.66 5.10
N ALA A 235 0.25 6.86 6.07
CA ALA A 235 0.42 7.18 7.48
C ALA A 235 1.89 7.17 7.91
N GLY A 236 2.63 6.12 7.56
CA GLY A 236 4.06 6.00 7.88
C GLY A 236 4.91 7.04 7.17
N THR A 237 4.69 7.25 5.89
CA THR A 237 5.41 8.27 5.12
C THR A 237 5.08 9.69 5.58
N GLY A 238 3.83 9.95 6.01
CA GLY A 238 3.43 11.22 6.62
C GLY A 238 4.20 11.54 7.90
N MET A 239 4.48 10.54 8.74
CA MET A 239 5.31 10.72 9.95
C MET A 239 6.76 11.10 9.60
N VAL A 240 7.33 10.48 8.58
CA VAL A 240 8.68 10.80 8.08
C VAL A 240 8.69 12.22 7.49
N ALA A 241 7.72 12.53 6.64
CA ALA A 241 7.62 13.84 5.97
C ALA A 241 7.47 15.02 6.94
N THR A 242 6.84 14.80 8.09
CA THR A 242 6.68 15.82 9.14
C THR A 242 7.79 15.77 10.21
N ASN A 243 8.80 14.93 10.03
CA ASN A 243 9.87 14.68 10.99
C ASN A 243 9.35 14.26 12.39
N ALA A 244 8.21 13.56 12.41
CA ALA A 244 7.55 13.08 13.63
C ALA A 244 7.99 11.65 13.98
N VAL A 245 9.29 11.36 13.83
CA VAL A 245 9.86 10.02 14.04
C VAL A 245 10.68 9.92 15.33
N LYS A 246 10.83 11.02 16.07
CA LYS A 246 11.51 11.03 17.35
C LYS A 246 10.57 10.56 18.45
N GLN A 247 11.16 10.01 19.53
CA GLN A 247 10.45 9.68 20.75
C GLN A 247 9.63 10.86 21.28
N ARG A 248 8.39 10.64 21.67
CA ARG A 248 7.43 11.66 22.17
C ARG A 248 7.07 12.72 21.12
N THR A 249 7.19 12.42 19.85
CA THR A 249 6.63 13.24 18.78
C THR A 249 5.42 12.55 18.17
N GLY A 250 4.62 13.29 17.45
CA GLY A 250 3.44 12.77 16.77
C GLY A 250 3.14 13.54 15.50
N ASN A 251 2.35 12.93 14.65
CA ASN A 251 1.82 13.51 13.43
C ASN A 251 0.31 13.53 13.52
N VAL A 252 -0.29 14.67 13.20
CA VAL A 252 -1.75 14.81 13.06
C VAL A 252 -2.06 15.06 11.58
N SER A 253 -2.70 14.12 10.95
CA SER A 253 -3.32 14.34 9.65
C SER A 253 -4.77 14.78 9.88
N ALA A 254 -5.07 16.03 9.56
CA ALA A 254 -6.40 16.62 9.72
C ALA A 254 -6.99 16.91 8.35
N GLY A 255 -8.05 16.20 8.00
CA GLY A 255 -8.83 16.37 6.79
C GLY A 255 -10.31 16.13 7.10
N THR A 256 -11.02 15.40 6.26
CA THR A 256 -12.39 14.92 6.54
C THR A 256 -12.44 14.05 7.80
N SER A 257 -11.35 13.34 8.09
CA SER A 257 -11.10 12.61 9.34
C SER A 257 -9.80 13.10 9.94
N SER A 258 -9.69 13.03 11.26
CA SER A 258 -8.42 13.29 11.95
C SER A 258 -7.75 11.99 12.30
N PHE A 259 -6.48 11.87 11.94
CA PHE A 259 -5.63 10.72 12.23
C PHE A 259 -4.43 11.17 13.04
N LEU A 260 -4.26 10.60 14.23
CA LEU A 260 -3.15 10.91 15.14
C LEU A 260 -2.22 9.69 15.23
N SER A 261 -0.97 9.87 14.84
CA SER A 261 0.11 8.89 15.06
C SER A 261 1.06 9.43 16.12
N LEU A 262 1.35 8.61 17.11
CA LEU A 262 2.30 8.92 18.19
C LEU A 262 3.39 7.87 18.23
N ILE A 263 4.65 8.30 18.38
CA ILE A 263 5.80 7.40 18.48
C ILE A 263 6.30 7.35 19.94
N HIS A 264 6.48 6.12 20.43
CA HIS A 264 7.09 5.82 21.73
C HIS A 264 6.52 6.65 22.89
N ILE A 265 5.24 6.49 23.15
CA ILE A 265 4.67 6.83 24.44
C ILE A 265 5.13 5.75 25.40
N SER A 266 6.12 6.06 26.21
CA SER A 266 6.86 5.10 27.03
C SER A 266 6.15 4.65 28.30
N GLU A 267 4.84 4.84 28.43
CA GLU A 267 4.04 4.15 29.45
C GLU A 267 2.58 4.05 29.00
N PRO A 268 1.95 2.88 29.14
CA PRO A 268 0.50 2.83 29.04
C PRO A 268 -0.04 3.66 30.21
N THR A 269 -0.65 4.81 29.92
CA THR A 269 -1.46 5.51 30.90
C THR A 269 -2.53 4.52 31.35
N ARG A 270 -2.35 3.94 32.54
CA ARG A 270 -3.46 3.25 33.22
C ARG A 270 -4.49 4.32 33.52
N LEU A 271 -5.56 4.33 32.76
CA LEU A 271 -6.81 4.96 33.14
C LEU A 271 -7.51 4.09 34.16
#